data_007652d5cc4108dcce03532a03c70d59
#
_entry.id   007652d5cc4108dcce03532a03c70d59
#
_cell.length_a   1.000
_cell.length_b   1.000
_cell.length_c   1.000
_cell.angle_alpha   90.00
_cell.angle_beta   90.00
_cell.angle_gamma   90.00
#
_symmetry.space_group_name_H-M   'P 1'
#
loop_
_entity.id
_entity.type
_entity.pdbx_description
1 polymer ?
#
loop_
_entity_poly.entity_id
_entity_poly.type
_entity_poly.pdbx_seq_one_letter_code
_entity_poly.pdbx_strand_id
1 'polypeptide(L)'
;MSGMLKAEHVCVKYGDLTIVDDLSFHLEEGQWLMLVGPNGAGKSTMVEAISQGAPYSGNILLQGKNIRSYKPGQLARMVGVLAQKNAVGYDYSVEEVVGLGRYAYTSSFLSNRDDDGKARVEQALELTGLTRLRHASVLTLSGGELQRTFLAQVFAQNPQVLILDEPANHLDLIYQKHIFSLVKDWLREPGRAVLSVVHDLSLARRYGTHAVLLNGGKCVAQGPMQQVLTQENLAQVYGMDVYAWMRELLGQWDGGERSGEYSGES
;
A
#
# COMPACT_ATOMS: atom_id res chain seq x y z
N MET A 1 -7.42 19.57 13.04
CA MET A 1 -6.86 19.47 11.68
C MET A 1 -7.72 18.43 10.94
N SER A 2 -8.18 18.71 9.73
CA SER A 2 -8.94 17.69 8.98
C SER A 2 -7.94 16.67 8.45
N GLY A 3 -8.07 15.40 8.83
CA GLY A 3 -7.22 14.32 8.33
C GLY A 3 -7.30 14.19 6.80
N MET A 4 -6.26 13.65 6.18
CA MET A 4 -6.21 13.40 4.73
C MET A 4 -7.28 12.39 4.30
N LEU A 5 -7.41 11.29 5.06
CA LEU A 5 -8.43 10.27 4.87
C LEU A 5 -8.97 9.84 6.23
N LYS A 6 -10.28 9.68 6.36
CA LYS A 6 -10.92 9.21 7.58
C LYS A 6 -12.00 8.19 7.26
N ALA A 7 -11.99 7.07 7.93
CA ALA A 7 -13.05 6.09 7.94
C ALA A 7 -13.82 6.21 9.27
N GLU A 8 -15.14 6.22 9.23
CA GLU A 8 -16.02 6.33 10.39
C GLU A 8 -17.11 5.26 10.31
N HIS A 9 -17.11 4.33 11.25
CA HIS A 9 -18.10 3.28 11.39
C HIS A 9 -18.35 2.52 10.07
N VAL A 10 -17.26 2.19 9.34
CA VAL A 10 -17.36 1.52 8.05
C VAL A 10 -17.66 0.05 8.24
N CYS A 11 -18.73 -0.41 7.58
CA CYS A 11 -19.06 -1.83 7.47
C CYS A 11 -19.15 -2.22 6.00
N VAL A 12 -18.58 -3.40 5.67
CA VAL A 12 -18.69 -4.02 4.34
C VAL A 12 -19.28 -5.41 4.49
N LYS A 13 -20.33 -5.68 3.70
CA LYS A 13 -21.05 -6.97 3.72
C LYS A 13 -21.23 -7.49 2.31
N TYR A 14 -21.12 -8.81 2.15
CA TYR A 14 -21.47 -9.56 0.95
C TYR A 14 -22.55 -10.59 1.33
N GLY A 15 -23.81 -10.30 0.99
CA GLY A 15 -24.95 -11.04 1.50
C GLY A 15 -25.00 -10.98 3.02
N ASP A 16 -25.06 -12.13 3.68
CA ASP A 16 -25.07 -12.24 5.14
C ASP A 16 -23.68 -12.18 5.79
N LEU A 17 -22.64 -12.24 4.98
CA LEU A 17 -21.25 -12.26 5.48
C LEU A 17 -20.74 -10.83 5.69
N THR A 18 -20.43 -10.48 6.94
CA THR A 18 -19.78 -9.23 7.30
C THR A 18 -18.25 -9.44 7.23
N ILE A 19 -17.58 -8.69 6.33
CA ILE A 19 -16.12 -8.74 6.14
C ILE A 19 -15.43 -7.62 6.93
N VAL A 20 -16.02 -6.43 6.97
CA VAL A 20 -15.55 -5.31 7.79
C VAL A 20 -16.70 -4.90 8.69
N ASP A 21 -16.45 -4.79 9.98
CA ASP A 21 -17.45 -4.55 11.01
C ASP A 21 -17.04 -3.38 11.89
N ASP A 22 -17.72 -2.23 11.71
CA ASP A 22 -17.57 -1.00 12.49
C ASP A 22 -16.14 -0.45 12.55
N LEU A 23 -15.44 -0.46 11.41
CA LEU A 23 -14.05 0.01 11.33
C LEU A 23 -13.97 1.52 11.25
N SER A 24 -13.22 2.12 12.18
CA SER A 24 -12.93 3.56 12.21
C SER A 24 -11.43 3.78 12.34
N PHE A 25 -10.87 4.66 11.50
CA PHE A 25 -9.47 5.10 11.58
C PHE A 25 -9.28 6.45 10.86
N HIS A 26 -8.13 7.05 11.04
CA HIS A 26 -7.73 8.28 10.34
C HIS A 26 -6.30 8.17 9.82
N LEU A 27 -6.05 8.88 8.74
CA LEU A 27 -4.75 9.03 8.10
C LEU A 27 -4.45 10.51 7.95
N GLU A 28 -3.34 10.97 8.49
CA GLU A 28 -2.92 12.36 8.44
C GLU A 28 -1.77 12.56 7.43
N GLU A 29 -1.51 13.82 7.09
CA GLU A 29 -0.36 14.19 6.25
C GLU A 29 0.95 13.69 6.86
N GLY A 30 1.85 13.19 5.99
CA GLY A 30 3.13 12.64 6.38
C GLY A 30 3.07 11.26 7.03
N GLN A 31 1.89 10.70 7.23
CA GLN A 31 1.74 9.37 7.80
C GLN A 31 1.77 8.28 6.72
N TRP A 32 2.40 7.17 7.08
CA TRP A 32 2.26 5.89 6.41
C TRP A 32 1.53 4.92 7.33
N LEU A 33 0.21 4.76 7.10
CA LEU A 33 -0.66 3.89 7.87
C LEU A 33 -0.64 2.48 7.28
N MET A 34 -0.33 1.49 8.11
CA MET A 34 -0.33 0.08 7.73
C MET A 34 -1.60 -0.61 8.22
N LEU A 35 -2.37 -1.20 7.31
CA LEU A 35 -3.42 -2.16 7.67
C LEU A 35 -2.77 -3.53 7.78
N VAL A 36 -2.71 -4.06 9.00
CA VAL A 36 -2.07 -5.34 9.32
C VAL A 36 -3.06 -6.30 9.96
N GLY A 37 -2.79 -7.59 9.89
CA GLY A 37 -3.64 -8.64 10.45
C GLY A 37 -3.62 -9.90 9.59
N PRO A 38 -4.21 -11.01 10.05
CA PRO A 38 -4.24 -12.27 9.33
C PRO A 38 -5.01 -12.20 8.01
N ASN A 39 -4.88 -13.24 7.19
CA ASN A 39 -5.69 -13.38 5.98
C ASN A 39 -7.18 -13.43 6.33
N GLY A 40 -8.01 -12.77 5.52
CA GLY A 40 -9.43 -12.64 5.78
C GLY A 40 -9.84 -11.62 6.83
N ALA A 41 -8.90 -10.85 7.40
CA ALA A 41 -9.22 -9.80 8.38
C ALA A 41 -9.93 -8.55 7.80
N GLY A 42 -10.20 -8.50 6.50
CA GLY A 42 -10.92 -7.39 5.85
C GLY A 42 -10.04 -6.27 5.28
N LYS A 43 -8.70 -6.43 5.27
CA LYS A 43 -7.74 -5.39 4.84
C LYS A 43 -7.98 -4.91 3.40
N SER A 44 -7.92 -5.82 2.41
CA SER A 44 -8.13 -5.48 0.99
C SER A 44 -9.57 -5.04 0.72
N THR A 45 -10.55 -5.60 1.44
CA THR A 45 -11.94 -5.15 1.36
C THR A 45 -12.11 -3.70 1.81
N MET A 46 -11.34 -3.26 2.82
CA MET A 46 -11.34 -1.86 3.22
C MET A 46 -10.71 -0.96 2.14
N VAL A 47 -9.65 -1.41 1.48
CA VAL A 47 -9.06 -0.72 0.32
C VAL A 47 -10.07 -0.61 -0.82
N GLU A 48 -10.79 -1.69 -1.13
CA GLU A 48 -11.87 -1.68 -2.13
C GLU A 48 -12.97 -0.68 -1.77
N ALA A 49 -13.39 -0.60 -0.49
CA ALA A 49 -14.38 0.36 -0.05
C ALA A 49 -13.90 1.81 -0.23
N ILE A 50 -12.64 2.12 0.09
CA ILE A 50 -12.04 3.45 -0.10
C ILE A 50 -11.96 3.81 -1.59
N SER A 51 -11.61 2.85 -2.46
CA SER A 51 -11.55 3.05 -3.92
C SER A 51 -12.93 3.00 -4.59
N GLN A 52 -14.01 2.88 -3.83
CA GLN A 52 -15.39 2.74 -4.31
C GLN A 52 -15.64 1.47 -5.14
N GLY A 53 -14.79 0.46 -5.01
CA GLY A 53 -14.94 -0.85 -5.65
C GLY A 53 -15.90 -1.79 -4.91
N ALA A 54 -16.15 -1.56 -3.62
CA ALA A 54 -17.08 -2.34 -2.81
C ALA A 54 -18.16 -1.46 -2.17
N PRO A 55 -19.42 -1.94 -2.06
CA PRO A 55 -20.45 -1.23 -1.32
C PRO A 55 -20.15 -1.26 0.19
N TYR A 56 -20.35 -0.15 0.88
CA TYR A 56 -20.13 -0.03 2.31
C TYR A 56 -21.20 0.85 2.97
N SER A 57 -21.41 0.69 4.28
CA SER A 57 -22.12 1.64 5.15
C SER A 57 -21.11 2.42 6.01
N GLY A 58 -21.58 3.46 6.70
CA GLY A 58 -20.69 4.41 7.37
C GLY A 58 -20.16 5.50 6.45
N ASN A 59 -19.11 6.21 6.89
CA ASN A 59 -18.53 7.33 6.17
C ASN A 59 -17.06 7.10 5.87
N ILE A 60 -16.66 7.43 4.64
CA ILE A 60 -15.24 7.58 4.28
C ILE A 60 -15.07 9.01 3.77
N LEU A 61 -14.25 9.77 4.48
CA LEU A 61 -14.02 11.18 4.21
C LEU A 61 -12.60 11.38 3.66
N LEU A 62 -12.50 12.10 2.55
CA LEU A 62 -11.25 12.59 1.98
C LEU A 62 -11.21 14.10 2.16
N GLN A 63 -10.25 14.62 2.91
CA GLN A 63 -10.15 16.04 3.27
C GLN A 63 -11.48 16.59 3.86
N GLY A 64 -12.10 15.82 4.73
CA GLY A 64 -13.35 16.20 5.42
C GLY A 64 -14.63 16.08 4.59
N LYS A 65 -14.54 15.69 3.31
CA LYS A 65 -15.69 15.51 2.41
C LYS A 65 -15.90 14.05 2.09
N ASN A 66 -17.15 13.56 2.12
CA ASN A 66 -17.45 12.17 1.81
C ASN A 66 -17.00 11.80 0.38
N ILE A 67 -16.28 10.68 0.24
CA ILE A 67 -15.72 10.25 -1.05
C ILE A 67 -16.79 10.03 -2.12
N ARG A 68 -18.00 9.63 -1.73
CA ARG A 68 -19.14 9.45 -2.66
C ARG A 68 -19.63 10.75 -3.31
N SER A 69 -19.27 11.90 -2.74
CA SER A 69 -19.68 13.21 -3.27
C SER A 69 -18.68 13.78 -4.29
N TYR A 70 -17.53 13.12 -4.49
CA TYR A 70 -16.59 13.50 -5.53
C TYR A 70 -16.99 12.90 -6.89
N LYS A 71 -16.78 13.66 -7.96
CA LYS A 71 -16.84 13.10 -9.31
C LYS A 71 -15.66 12.13 -9.50
N PRO A 72 -15.81 11.03 -10.26
CA PRO A 72 -14.72 10.05 -10.43
C PRO A 72 -13.38 10.65 -10.82
N GLY A 73 -13.33 11.57 -11.78
CA GLY A 73 -12.09 12.23 -12.18
C GLY A 73 -11.48 13.14 -11.12
N GLN A 74 -12.28 13.70 -10.20
CA GLN A 74 -11.76 14.47 -9.05
C GLN A 74 -11.12 13.52 -8.03
N LEU A 75 -11.81 12.43 -7.68
CA LEU A 75 -11.29 11.44 -6.74
C LEU A 75 -10.01 10.82 -7.29
N ALA A 76 -9.98 10.46 -8.59
CA ALA A 76 -8.82 9.92 -9.26
C ALA A 76 -7.60 10.87 -9.32
N ARG A 77 -7.76 12.17 -9.10
CA ARG A 77 -6.63 13.12 -8.96
C ARG A 77 -6.08 13.18 -7.53
N MET A 78 -6.88 12.78 -6.55
CA MET A 78 -6.53 12.89 -5.13
C MET A 78 -6.06 11.58 -4.53
N VAL A 79 -6.57 10.45 -5.01
CA VAL A 79 -6.29 9.11 -4.52
C VAL A 79 -5.70 8.27 -5.63
N GLY A 80 -4.48 7.79 -5.42
CA GLY A 80 -3.83 6.80 -6.28
C GLY A 80 -3.89 5.43 -5.64
N VAL A 81 -4.25 4.40 -6.40
CA VAL A 81 -4.40 3.03 -5.89
C VAL A 81 -3.51 2.10 -6.70
N LEU A 82 -2.59 1.43 -6.01
CA LEU A 82 -1.87 0.28 -6.53
C LEU A 82 -2.55 -0.98 -5.98
N ALA A 83 -3.34 -1.64 -6.82
CA ALA A 83 -4.09 -2.84 -6.45
C ALA A 83 -3.16 -4.07 -6.39
N GLN A 84 -3.59 -5.10 -5.63
CA GLN A 84 -2.86 -6.37 -5.49
C GLN A 84 -2.67 -7.09 -6.83
N LYS A 85 -3.69 -7.06 -7.69
CA LYS A 85 -3.66 -7.69 -9.02
C LYS A 85 -3.68 -6.62 -10.09
N ASN A 86 -2.53 -6.37 -10.67
CA ASN A 86 -2.40 -5.54 -11.85
C ASN A 86 -2.02 -6.44 -13.02
N ALA A 87 -2.85 -6.47 -14.06
CA ALA A 87 -2.58 -7.23 -15.28
C ALA A 87 -2.77 -6.31 -16.48
N VAL A 88 -1.86 -6.38 -17.43
CA VAL A 88 -1.99 -5.75 -18.72
C VAL A 88 -2.23 -6.86 -19.74
N GLY A 89 -3.39 -6.81 -20.41
CA GLY A 89 -3.74 -7.78 -21.46
C GLY A 89 -3.35 -7.34 -22.87
N TYR A 90 -2.69 -6.18 -23.01
CA TYR A 90 -2.35 -5.57 -24.29
C TYR A 90 -0.88 -5.21 -24.35
N ASP A 91 -0.35 -5.14 -25.54
CA ASP A 91 1.05 -4.79 -25.82
C ASP A 91 1.26 -3.27 -25.79
N TYR A 92 1.32 -2.74 -24.56
CA TYR A 92 1.68 -1.34 -24.32
C TYR A 92 3.16 -1.21 -23.94
N SER A 93 3.76 -0.08 -24.29
CA SER A 93 5.06 0.30 -23.74
C SER A 93 4.94 0.73 -22.28
N VAL A 94 6.06 0.68 -21.55
CA VAL A 94 6.14 1.20 -20.17
C VAL A 94 5.67 2.65 -20.08
N GLU A 95 6.11 3.51 -21.02
CA GLU A 95 5.73 4.93 -21.07
C GLU A 95 4.23 5.12 -21.25
N GLU A 96 3.59 4.33 -22.12
CA GLU A 96 2.15 4.38 -22.33
C GLU A 96 1.39 3.99 -21.07
N VAL A 97 1.79 2.91 -20.38
CA VAL A 97 1.16 2.51 -19.12
C VAL A 97 1.35 3.59 -18.03
N VAL A 98 2.54 4.14 -17.89
CA VAL A 98 2.80 5.24 -16.94
C VAL A 98 1.96 6.47 -17.29
N GLY A 99 1.81 6.76 -18.60
CA GLY A 99 0.97 7.85 -19.11
C GLY A 99 -0.51 7.72 -18.75
N LEU A 100 -1.03 6.49 -18.57
CA LEU A 100 -2.42 6.28 -18.11
C LEU A 100 -2.68 6.92 -16.73
N GLY A 101 -1.66 7.10 -15.90
CA GLY A 101 -1.78 7.85 -14.64
C GLY A 101 -2.27 9.28 -14.83
N ARG A 102 -2.10 9.87 -16.03
CA ARG A 102 -2.56 11.22 -16.36
C ARG A 102 -3.96 11.27 -16.95
N TYR A 103 -4.62 10.12 -17.16
CA TYR A 103 -5.95 10.05 -17.77
C TYR A 103 -7.00 10.93 -17.07
N ALA A 104 -6.97 11.02 -15.75
CA ALA A 104 -7.90 11.86 -14.98
C ALA A 104 -7.75 13.37 -15.25
N TYR A 105 -6.65 13.80 -15.87
CA TYR A 105 -6.35 15.19 -16.18
C TYR A 105 -6.70 15.59 -17.63
N THR A 106 -6.88 14.62 -18.53
CA THR A 106 -7.15 14.84 -19.95
C THR A 106 -8.63 15.05 -20.28
N SER A 107 -9.55 14.89 -19.33
CA SER A 107 -10.99 14.90 -19.57
C SER A 107 -11.64 16.28 -19.55
N SER A 108 -11.28 17.16 -20.50
CA SER A 108 -12.16 18.27 -20.88
C SER A 108 -12.15 18.39 -22.41
N PHE A 109 -13.29 18.26 -23.03
CA PHE A 109 -13.48 18.40 -24.49
C PHE A 109 -13.00 19.73 -25.07
N LEU A 110 -12.67 20.70 -24.18
CA LEU A 110 -12.24 22.07 -24.51
C LEU A 110 -10.83 22.42 -24.03
N SER A 111 -10.20 21.63 -23.16
CA SER A 111 -8.82 21.83 -22.73
C SER A 111 -8.03 20.54 -22.85
N ASN A 112 -7.49 20.29 -24.01
CA ASN A 112 -6.73 19.11 -24.38
C ASN A 112 -5.27 19.19 -23.84
N ARG A 113 -5.00 19.96 -22.77
CA ARG A 113 -3.65 20.19 -22.28
C ARG A 113 -3.54 19.82 -20.82
N ASP A 114 -2.97 18.65 -20.58
CA ASP A 114 -2.26 18.35 -19.36
C ASP A 114 -0.83 18.91 -19.55
N ASP A 115 -0.67 20.21 -19.32
CA ASP A 115 0.60 20.91 -19.56
C ASP A 115 1.76 20.35 -18.72
N ASP A 116 1.44 19.63 -17.64
CA ASP A 116 2.40 19.00 -16.70
C ASP A 116 2.55 17.49 -16.96
N GLY A 117 1.71 16.88 -17.80
CA GLY A 117 1.59 15.43 -17.95
C GLY A 117 2.88 14.75 -18.38
N LYS A 118 3.56 15.30 -19.40
CA LYS A 118 4.83 14.74 -19.89
C LYS A 118 5.93 14.82 -18.83
N ALA A 119 6.02 15.95 -18.12
CA ALA A 119 7.01 16.15 -17.06
C ALA A 119 6.77 15.16 -15.91
N ARG A 120 5.50 14.90 -15.54
CA ARG A 120 5.14 13.94 -14.51
C ARG A 120 5.45 12.48 -14.91
N VAL A 121 5.21 12.11 -16.15
CA VAL A 121 5.58 10.79 -16.68
C VAL A 121 7.10 10.61 -16.64
N GLU A 122 7.86 11.60 -17.11
CA GLU A 122 9.33 11.56 -17.08
C GLU A 122 9.85 11.41 -15.65
N GLN A 123 9.37 12.25 -14.72
CA GLN A 123 9.73 12.17 -13.32
C GLN A 123 9.40 10.80 -12.71
N ALA A 124 8.25 10.22 -13.03
CA ALA A 124 7.85 8.91 -12.53
C ALA A 124 8.76 7.79 -13.06
N LEU A 125 9.13 7.84 -14.36
CA LEU A 125 10.07 6.90 -14.98
C LEU A 125 11.47 6.99 -14.35
N GLU A 126 11.95 8.19 -14.08
CA GLU A 126 13.23 8.42 -13.41
C GLU A 126 13.22 7.88 -11.98
N LEU A 127 12.22 8.26 -11.17
CA LEU A 127 12.09 7.82 -9.79
C LEU A 127 12.06 6.30 -9.65
N THR A 128 11.41 5.60 -10.58
CA THR A 128 11.27 4.15 -10.54
C THR A 128 12.39 3.40 -11.27
N GLY A 129 13.34 4.12 -11.88
CA GLY A 129 14.46 3.56 -12.62
C GLY A 129 14.05 2.86 -13.92
N LEU A 130 12.95 3.32 -14.55
CA LEU A 130 12.40 2.73 -15.77
C LEU A 130 12.74 3.49 -17.05
N THR A 131 13.52 4.56 -16.99
CA THR A 131 13.85 5.41 -18.15
C THR A 131 14.43 4.62 -19.33
N ARG A 132 15.27 3.60 -19.06
CA ARG A 132 15.86 2.76 -20.12
C ARG A 132 14.86 1.76 -20.73
N LEU A 133 13.80 1.44 -20.01
CA LEU A 133 12.76 0.50 -20.40
C LEU A 133 11.51 1.20 -20.96
N ARG A 134 11.54 2.53 -21.13
CA ARG A 134 10.36 3.33 -21.48
C ARG A 134 9.61 2.83 -22.73
N HIS A 135 10.32 2.33 -23.72
CA HIS A 135 9.75 1.81 -24.96
C HIS A 135 9.62 0.28 -24.98
N ALA A 136 10.01 -0.40 -23.90
CA ALA A 136 9.84 -1.85 -23.79
C ALA A 136 8.36 -2.21 -23.62
N SER A 137 7.95 -3.33 -24.21
CA SER A 137 6.61 -3.89 -24.01
C SER A 137 6.46 -4.37 -22.55
N VAL A 138 5.34 -4.01 -21.91
CA VAL A 138 5.04 -4.47 -20.55
C VAL A 138 4.85 -5.98 -20.46
N LEU A 139 4.57 -6.65 -21.57
CA LEU A 139 4.44 -8.11 -21.64
C LEU A 139 5.79 -8.84 -21.55
N THR A 140 6.91 -8.13 -21.74
CA THR A 140 8.26 -8.70 -21.71
C THR A 140 9.00 -8.41 -20.40
N LEU A 141 8.40 -7.64 -19.50
CA LEU A 141 9.00 -7.23 -18.24
C LEU A 141 9.04 -8.38 -17.22
N SER A 142 10.07 -8.36 -16.38
CA SER A 142 10.06 -9.16 -15.14
C SER A 142 8.96 -8.67 -14.18
N GLY A 143 8.54 -9.52 -13.25
CA GLY A 143 7.52 -9.15 -12.26
C GLY A 143 7.86 -7.88 -11.48
N GLY A 144 9.12 -7.68 -11.12
CA GLY A 144 9.59 -6.48 -10.43
C GLY A 144 9.58 -5.22 -11.30
N GLU A 145 9.89 -5.33 -12.59
CA GLU A 145 9.80 -4.23 -13.56
C GLU A 145 8.35 -3.84 -13.83
N LEU A 146 7.47 -4.82 -13.98
CA LEU A 146 6.04 -4.59 -14.15
C LEU A 146 5.43 -3.91 -12.93
N GLN A 147 5.77 -4.36 -11.72
CA GLN A 147 5.30 -3.74 -10.48
C GLN A 147 5.79 -2.28 -10.34
N ARG A 148 7.05 -2.00 -10.70
CA ARG A 148 7.56 -0.63 -10.75
C ARG A 148 6.86 0.22 -11.80
N THR A 149 6.45 -0.38 -12.94
CA THR A 149 5.68 0.31 -13.98
C THR A 149 4.32 0.78 -13.46
N PHE A 150 3.60 -0.07 -12.73
CA PHE A 150 2.34 0.34 -12.10
C PHE A 150 2.55 1.37 -10.98
N LEU A 151 3.63 1.25 -10.22
CA LEU A 151 3.96 2.27 -9.22
C LEU A 151 4.29 3.62 -9.89
N ALA A 152 5.04 3.60 -11.01
CA ALA A 152 5.32 4.80 -11.81
C ALA A 152 4.04 5.43 -12.36
N GLN A 153 3.08 4.61 -12.82
CA GLN A 153 1.76 5.07 -13.25
C GLN A 153 1.06 5.85 -12.13
N VAL A 154 1.05 5.32 -10.91
CA VAL A 154 0.43 5.99 -9.77
C VAL A 154 1.23 7.24 -9.35
N PHE A 155 2.55 7.23 -9.44
CA PHE A 155 3.36 8.44 -9.20
C PHE A 155 3.12 9.52 -10.27
N ALA A 156 2.98 9.15 -11.54
CA ALA A 156 2.63 10.08 -12.61
C ALA A 156 1.25 10.73 -12.38
N GLN A 157 0.30 10.02 -11.78
CA GLN A 157 -0.99 10.56 -11.35
C GLN A 157 -0.82 11.68 -10.33
N ASN A 158 0.27 11.71 -9.54
CA ASN A 158 0.58 12.68 -8.49
C ASN A 158 -0.56 12.85 -7.47
N PRO A 159 -1.01 11.78 -6.81
CA PRO A 159 -2.10 11.82 -5.84
C PRO A 159 -1.65 12.47 -4.53
N GLN A 160 -2.60 12.83 -3.67
CA GLN A 160 -2.34 13.26 -2.29
C GLN A 160 -2.36 12.08 -1.31
N VAL A 161 -3.20 11.09 -1.58
CA VAL A 161 -3.27 9.84 -0.82
C VAL A 161 -2.90 8.68 -1.73
N LEU A 162 -1.87 7.93 -1.35
CA LEU A 162 -1.44 6.72 -2.04
C LEU A 162 -1.95 5.50 -1.26
N ILE A 163 -2.68 4.63 -1.93
CA ILE A 163 -3.18 3.38 -1.38
C ILE A 163 -2.45 2.23 -2.06
N LEU A 164 -1.84 1.35 -1.26
CA LEU A 164 -1.06 0.22 -1.74
C LEU A 164 -1.62 -1.08 -1.15
N ASP A 165 -2.19 -1.92 -1.99
CA ASP A 165 -2.67 -3.24 -1.56
C ASP A 165 -1.61 -4.30 -1.89
N GLU A 166 -0.85 -4.72 -0.89
CA GLU A 166 0.23 -5.70 -0.99
C GLU A 166 1.29 -5.36 -2.06
N PRO A 167 1.91 -4.16 -2.02
CA PRO A 167 2.70 -3.63 -3.12
C PRO A 167 3.97 -4.43 -3.44
N ALA A 168 4.41 -5.27 -2.52
CA ALA A 168 5.64 -6.08 -2.63
C ALA A 168 5.38 -7.59 -2.62
N ASN A 169 4.12 -8.01 -2.76
CA ASN A 169 3.78 -9.44 -2.78
C ASN A 169 4.41 -10.12 -4.02
N HIS A 170 4.95 -11.32 -3.82
CA HIS A 170 5.65 -12.12 -4.86
C HIS A 170 6.92 -11.48 -5.44
N LEU A 171 7.45 -10.40 -4.83
CA LEU A 171 8.73 -9.83 -5.19
C LEU A 171 9.86 -10.39 -4.32
N ASP A 172 11.05 -10.47 -4.87
CA ASP A 172 12.24 -10.78 -4.09
C ASP A 172 12.64 -9.61 -3.15
N LEU A 173 13.54 -9.88 -2.20
CA LEU A 173 13.92 -8.93 -1.14
C LEU A 173 14.47 -7.60 -1.69
N ILE A 174 15.19 -7.64 -2.81
CA ILE A 174 15.80 -6.45 -3.41
C ILE A 174 14.69 -5.52 -3.92
N TYR A 175 13.71 -6.08 -4.65
CA TYR A 175 12.60 -5.31 -5.20
C TYR A 175 11.63 -4.87 -4.13
N GLN A 176 11.36 -5.69 -3.08
CA GLN A 176 10.59 -5.27 -1.92
C GLN A 176 11.19 -4.02 -1.26
N LYS A 177 12.49 -4.07 -0.93
CA LYS A 177 13.21 -2.93 -0.36
C LYS A 177 13.13 -1.70 -1.27
N HIS A 178 13.27 -1.89 -2.59
CA HIS A 178 13.24 -0.80 -3.55
C HIS A 178 11.87 -0.11 -3.58
N ILE A 179 10.77 -0.87 -3.72
CA ILE A 179 9.39 -0.34 -3.72
C ILE A 179 9.10 0.46 -2.45
N PHE A 180 9.39 -0.10 -1.27
CA PHE A 180 9.14 0.60 -0.01
C PHE A 180 10.00 1.87 0.14
N SER A 181 11.24 1.85 -0.36
CA SER A 181 12.10 3.05 -0.35
C SER A 181 11.55 4.15 -1.25
N LEU A 182 11.09 3.81 -2.47
CA LEU A 182 10.45 4.75 -3.39
C LEU A 182 9.20 5.41 -2.77
N VAL A 183 8.35 4.62 -2.14
CA VAL A 183 7.14 5.13 -1.46
C VAL A 183 7.52 6.03 -0.28
N LYS A 184 8.56 5.66 0.49
CA LYS A 184 9.07 6.46 1.61
C LYS A 184 9.60 7.81 1.12
N ASP A 185 10.33 7.84 0.01
CA ASP A 185 10.86 9.07 -0.57
C ASP A 185 9.73 9.93 -1.14
N TRP A 186 8.75 9.32 -1.80
CA TRP A 186 7.55 9.99 -2.28
C TRP A 186 6.76 10.65 -1.14
N LEU A 187 6.62 9.98 0.01
CA LEU A 187 5.88 10.50 1.18
C LEU A 187 6.52 11.75 1.82
N ARG A 188 7.81 12.03 1.56
CA ARG A 188 8.50 13.21 2.13
C ARG A 188 7.99 14.54 1.59
N GLU A 189 7.34 14.55 0.44
CA GLU A 189 6.77 15.78 -0.09
C GLU A 189 5.52 16.19 0.70
N PRO A 190 5.33 17.49 0.98
CA PRO A 190 4.17 18.00 1.69
C PRO A 190 2.84 17.63 1.03
N GLY A 191 1.79 17.51 1.81
CA GLY A 191 0.44 17.21 1.32
C GLY A 191 0.23 15.76 0.92
N ARG A 192 1.12 14.82 1.35
CA ARG A 192 1.04 13.39 1.00
C ARG A 192 0.80 12.51 2.21
N ALA A 193 0.09 11.41 1.99
CA ALA A 193 -0.12 10.36 2.96
C ALA A 193 -0.21 8.99 2.27
N VAL A 194 0.13 7.91 2.98
CA VAL A 194 0.13 6.55 2.44
C VAL A 194 -0.69 5.62 3.34
N LEU A 195 -1.56 4.82 2.74
CA LEU A 195 -2.22 3.69 3.36
C LEU A 195 -1.75 2.42 2.65
N SER A 196 -1.25 1.44 3.39
CA SER A 196 -0.80 0.18 2.80
C SER A 196 -1.38 -1.04 3.52
N VAL A 197 -1.80 -2.03 2.76
CA VAL A 197 -2.00 -3.40 3.25
C VAL A 197 -0.69 -4.14 3.14
N VAL A 198 -0.20 -4.70 4.24
CA VAL A 198 1.07 -5.41 4.29
C VAL A 198 0.92 -6.67 5.14
N HIS A 199 1.42 -7.81 4.63
CA HIS A 199 1.45 -9.08 5.37
C HIS A 199 2.72 -9.24 6.19
N ASP A 200 3.85 -8.73 5.68
CA ASP A 200 5.13 -8.80 6.37
C ASP A 200 5.18 -7.73 7.49
N LEU A 201 5.13 -8.19 8.73
CA LEU A 201 5.18 -7.34 9.92
C LEU A 201 6.52 -6.62 10.05
N SER A 202 7.61 -7.17 9.51
CA SER A 202 8.94 -6.55 9.54
C SER A 202 8.97 -5.35 8.59
N LEU A 203 8.39 -5.48 7.40
CA LEU A 203 8.22 -4.36 6.46
C LEU A 203 7.28 -3.30 7.03
N ALA A 204 6.13 -3.71 7.61
CA ALA A 204 5.20 -2.80 8.25
C ALA A 204 5.91 -1.98 9.35
N ARG A 205 6.66 -2.64 10.24
CA ARG A 205 7.38 -2.00 11.35
C ARG A 205 8.55 -1.11 10.86
N ARG A 206 9.20 -1.47 9.77
CA ARG A 206 10.36 -0.75 9.22
C ARG A 206 9.95 0.56 8.54
N TYR A 207 8.81 0.59 7.85
CA TYR A 207 8.42 1.70 6.99
C TYR A 207 7.20 2.46 7.48
N GLY A 208 6.25 1.80 8.14
CA GLY A 208 5.04 2.44 8.65
C GLY A 208 5.30 3.35 9.84
N THR A 209 4.56 4.44 9.92
CA THR A 209 4.53 5.33 11.08
C THR A 209 3.41 4.95 12.05
N HIS A 210 2.27 4.53 11.50
CA HIS A 210 1.06 4.13 12.22
C HIS A 210 0.55 2.79 11.70
N ALA A 211 -0.26 2.13 12.50
CA ALA A 211 -0.91 0.88 12.10
C ALA A 211 -2.36 0.81 12.60
N VAL A 212 -3.16 0.03 11.88
CA VAL A 212 -4.44 -0.52 12.32
C VAL A 212 -4.32 -2.03 12.27
N LEU A 213 -4.39 -2.68 13.43
CA LEU A 213 -4.35 -4.13 13.54
C LEU A 213 -5.77 -4.68 13.51
N LEU A 214 -6.04 -5.48 12.49
CA LEU A 214 -7.36 -6.04 12.21
C LEU A 214 -7.41 -7.54 12.55
N ASN A 215 -8.54 -7.98 13.09
CA ASN A 215 -8.87 -9.40 13.24
C ASN A 215 -10.37 -9.59 13.06
N GLY A 216 -10.79 -10.54 12.20
CA GLY A 216 -12.20 -10.85 11.98
C GLY A 216 -13.07 -9.65 11.60
N GLY A 217 -12.54 -8.74 10.77
CA GLY A 217 -13.23 -7.54 10.30
C GLY A 217 -13.23 -6.37 11.27
N LYS A 218 -12.67 -6.51 12.48
CA LYS A 218 -12.67 -5.50 13.54
C LYS A 218 -11.29 -4.94 13.82
N CYS A 219 -11.24 -3.69 14.29
CA CYS A 219 -10.02 -3.08 14.81
C CYS A 219 -9.71 -3.63 16.21
N VAL A 220 -8.53 -4.24 16.38
CA VAL A 220 -8.01 -4.66 17.67
C VAL A 220 -7.20 -3.55 18.34
N ALA A 221 -6.36 -2.87 17.57
CA ALA A 221 -5.56 -1.75 18.02
C ALA A 221 -5.25 -0.80 16.86
N GLN A 222 -5.14 0.50 17.15
CA GLN A 222 -4.73 1.51 16.17
C GLN A 222 -3.90 2.62 16.82
N GLY A 223 -2.99 3.23 16.07
CA GLY A 223 -2.13 4.32 16.53
C GLY A 223 -0.70 4.21 16.02
N PRO A 224 0.26 4.83 16.72
CA PRO A 224 1.68 4.72 16.39
C PRO A 224 2.14 3.26 16.32
N MET A 225 2.95 2.93 15.32
CA MET A 225 3.37 1.56 15.01
C MET A 225 3.84 0.76 16.23
N GLN A 226 4.64 1.37 17.10
CA GLN A 226 5.20 0.72 18.28
C GLN A 226 4.16 0.39 19.37
N GLN A 227 3.05 1.14 19.41
CA GLN A 227 1.97 0.92 20.35
C GLN A 227 0.97 -0.11 19.87
N VAL A 228 0.89 -0.32 18.55
CA VAL A 228 -0.03 -1.25 17.92
C VAL A 228 0.59 -2.64 17.77
N LEU A 229 1.80 -2.74 17.23
CA LEU A 229 2.49 -4.02 17.04
C LEU A 229 3.26 -4.42 18.31
N THR A 230 2.56 -4.54 19.43
CA THR A 230 3.10 -5.07 20.70
C THR A 230 3.07 -6.60 20.69
N GLN A 231 3.87 -7.22 21.57
CA GLN A 231 3.85 -8.68 21.74
C GLN A 231 2.45 -9.18 22.12
N GLU A 232 1.78 -8.47 23.02
CA GLU A 232 0.44 -8.81 23.50
C GLU A 232 -0.60 -8.76 22.38
N ASN A 233 -0.70 -7.63 21.64
CA ASN A 233 -1.64 -7.46 20.54
C ASN A 233 -1.41 -8.50 19.43
N LEU A 234 -0.14 -8.75 19.08
CA LEU A 234 0.18 -9.74 18.05
C LEU A 234 -0.12 -11.16 18.53
N ALA A 235 0.16 -11.52 19.80
CA ALA A 235 -0.19 -12.82 20.33
C ALA A 235 -1.71 -13.03 20.35
N GLN A 236 -2.50 -12.03 20.70
CA GLN A 236 -3.96 -12.07 20.66
C GLN A 236 -4.48 -12.31 19.26
N VAL A 237 -3.92 -11.65 18.24
CA VAL A 237 -4.43 -11.71 16.87
C VAL A 237 -3.96 -12.95 16.11
N TYR A 238 -2.70 -13.36 16.30
CA TYR A 238 -2.10 -14.49 15.56
C TYR A 238 -2.14 -15.81 16.34
N GLY A 239 -2.53 -15.79 17.61
CA GLY A 239 -2.60 -17.01 18.45
C GLY A 239 -1.23 -17.60 18.79
N MET A 240 -0.15 -16.83 18.64
CA MET A 240 1.23 -17.26 18.89
C MET A 240 2.10 -16.07 19.33
N ASP A 241 3.23 -16.36 20.01
CA ASP A 241 4.23 -15.33 20.30
C ASP A 241 5.05 -14.99 19.05
N VAL A 242 4.54 -13.97 18.30
CA VAL A 242 5.17 -13.50 17.05
C VAL A 242 6.58 -12.94 17.34
N TYR A 243 6.81 -12.32 18.49
CA TYR A 243 8.12 -11.78 18.84
C TYR A 243 9.16 -12.88 19.10
N ALA A 244 8.77 -13.97 19.78
CA ALA A 244 9.64 -15.12 19.96
C ALA A 244 9.97 -15.76 18.61
N TRP A 245 8.96 -15.96 17.77
CA TRP A 245 9.14 -16.52 16.43
C TRP A 245 10.07 -15.69 15.55
N MET A 246 9.90 -14.36 15.51
CA MET A 246 10.77 -13.48 14.74
C MET A 246 12.21 -13.48 15.26
N ARG A 247 12.41 -13.55 16.57
CA ARG A 247 13.76 -13.67 17.16
C ARG A 247 14.43 -14.99 16.79
N GLU A 248 13.69 -16.09 16.81
CA GLU A 248 14.18 -17.40 16.41
C GLU A 248 14.64 -17.39 14.94
N LEU A 249 13.83 -16.83 14.02
CA LEU A 249 14.20 -16.67 12.61
C LEU A 249 15.45 -15.82 12.43
N LEU A 250 15.56 -14.67 13.10
CA LEU A 250 16.72 -13.79 13.02
C LEU A 250 17.96 -14.42 13.63
N GLY A 251 17.83 -15.15 14.73
CA GLY A 251 18.93 -15.85 15.36
C GLY A 251 19.62 -16.88 14.46
N GLN A 252 18.91 -17.39 13.43
CA GLN A 252 19.54 -18.28 12.43
C GLN A 252 20.51 -17.52 11.50
N TRP A 253 20.37 -16.20 11.37
CA TRP A 253 21.23 -15.36 10.53
C TRP A 253 22.41 -14.77 11.29
N ASP A 254 22.29 -14.62 12.60
CA ASP A 254 23.33 -14.00 13.44
C ASP A 254 24.54 -14.96 13.70
N GLY A 255 24.58 -16.11 13.03
CA GLY A 255 25.70 -17.04 13.10
C GLY A 255 26.08 -17.38 14.52
N GLY A 256 25.10 -17.86 15.31
CA GLY A 256 25.39 -18.30 16.68
C GLY A 256 26.58 -19.22 16.67
N GLU A 257 27.66 -18.84 17.31
CA GLU A 257 28.77 -19.72 17.67
C GLU A 257 28.15 -20.96 18.30
N ARG A 258 27.96 -22.01 17.50
CA ARG A 258 27.79 -23.35 18.05
C ARG A 258 29.12 -23.63 18.70
N SER A 259 29.21 -23.42 20.00
CA SER A 259 30.20 -24.05 20.85
C SER A 259 30.02 -25.57 20.69
N GLY A 260 30.68 -26.09 19.66
CA GLY A 260 30.78 -27.50 19.40
C GLY A 260 31.71 -28.10 20.43
N GLU A 261 31.20 -28.57 21.54
CA GLU A 261 31.83 -29.63 22.30
C GLU A 261 31.74 -30.92 21.46
N TYR A 262 32.68 -31.11 20.54
CA TYR A 262 33.12 -32.43 20.13
C TYR A 262 34.03 -32.93 21.22
N SER A 263 33.49 -33.53 22.27
CA SER A 263 34.22 -34.47 23.13
C SER A 263 34.45 -35.71 22.29
N GLY A 264 35.66 -35.79 21.73
CA GLY A 264 36.21 -37.02 21.22
C GLY A 264 36.42 -37.98 22.39
N GLU A 265 35.76 -39.09 22.36
CA GLU A 265 36.18 -40.31 23.05
C GLU A 265 36.62 -41.34 22.03
N SER A 266 37.88 -41.75 22.23
CA SER A 266 38.66 -42.78 21.61
C SER A 266 38.01 -44.18 21.69
#